data_3643c860cbd7261aca9ae5036b8615cc
#
_entry.id   3643c860cbd7261aca9ae5036b8615cc
#
_cell.length_a   1.000
_cell.length_b   1.000
_cell.length_c   1.000
_cell.angle_alpha   90.00
_cell.angle_beta   90.00
_cell.angle_gamma   90.00
#
_symmetry.space_group_name_H-M   'P 1'
#
loop_
_entity.id
_entity.type
_entity.pdbx_description
1 polymer ?
#
loop_
_entity_poly.entity_id
_entity_poly.type
_entity_poly.pdbx_seq_one_letter_code
_entity_poly.pdbx_strand_id
1 'polypeptide(L)'
;SGAELAFTYLGDALKKRVIPLAEKLNSNLTFSCDVEKKDEVIKLFEDIKSKWGQIDFVVHAIAFSDKSELSGEYLNTSRENFLRSMLISCFSFTEVAKEASKIMNKNGSLVTLSYEASKAIPNYNVMGVCKAALEASVKYLARDLGSKGIRVNAISAGPIKTCLLYTSDAADEADG
;
A
#
# COMPACT_ATOMS: atom_id res chain seq x y z
N SER A 1 2.13 -18.05 -12.42
CA SER A 1 2.56 -17.09 -13.45
C SER A 1 4.09 -17.13 -13.70
N GLY A 2 4.87 -17.78 -12.82
CA GLY A 2 6.33 -17.84 -12.94
C GLY A 2 7.06 -16.59 -12.43
N ALA A 3 6.39 -15.64 -11.80
CA ALA A 3 7.04 -14.50 -11.18
C ALA A 3 7.68 -14.89 -9.85
N GLU A 4 8.91 -14.43 -9.61
CA GLU A 4 9.51 -14.44 -8.29
C GLU A 4 8.93 -13.28 -7.45
N LEU A 5 8.59 -13.55 -6.21
CA LEU A 5 7.91 -12.58 -5.34
C LEU A 5 8.71 -12.33 -4.08
N ALA A 6 8.68 -11.10 -3.59
CA ALA A 6 9.12 -10.72 -2.26
C ALA A 6 7.95 -10.07 -1.52
N PHE A 7 7.83 -10.33 -0.24
CA PHE A 7 6.77 -9.80 0.60
C PHE A 7 7.33 -8.98 1.75
N THR A 8 6.57 -7.94 2.13
CA THR A 8 6.90 -7.14 3.31
C THR A 8 5.83 -7.32 4.39
N TYR A 9 6.23 -7.12 5.63
CA TYR A 9 5.35 -7.14 6.78
C TYR A 9 5.82 -6.16 7.85
N LEU A 10 4.93 -5.74 8.73
CA LEU A 10 5.24 -4.94 9.90
C LEU A 10 4.95 -5.75 11.18
N GLY A 11 6.00 -5.97 11.98
CA GLY A 11 5.90 -6.61 13.29
C GLY A 11 5.58 -8.12 13.26
N ASP A 12 5.68 -8.75 14.43
CA ASP A 12 5.59 -10.21 14.55
C ASP A 12 4.20 -10.79 14.27
N ALA A 13 3.15 -10.01 14.52
CA ALA A 13 1.78 -10.47 14.26
C ALA A 13 1.53 -10.68 12.76
N LEU A 14 1.99 -9.74 11.91
CA LEU A 14 1.88 -9.87 10.45
C LEU A 14 2.91 -10.85 9.90
N LYS A 15 4.12 -10.90 10.47
CA LYS A 15 5.13 -11.90 10.12
C LYS A 15 4.56 -13.32 10.12
N LYS A 16 3.88 -13.70 11.21
CA LYS A 16 3.27 -15.03 11.35
C LYS A 16 2.21 -15.36 10.30
N ARG A 17 1.61 -14.34 9.68
CA ARG A 17 0.62 -14.50 8.60
C ARG A 17 1.26 -14.49 7.22
N VAL A 18 2.23 -13.59 7.01
CA VAL A 18 2.85 -13.37 5.70
C VAL A 18 3.76 -14.53 5.31
N ILE A 19 4.59 -15.04 6.22
CA ILE A 19 5.54 -16.11 5.89
C ILE A 19 4.83 -17.35 5.30
N PRO A 20 3.79 -17.94 5.93
CA PRO A 20 3.13 -19.11 5.36
C PRO A 20 2.43 -18.83 4.02
N LEU A 21 1.99 -17.57 3.78
CA LEU A 21 1.40 -17.19 2.50
C LEU A 21 2.48 -17.04 1.40
N ALA A 22 3.64 -16.49 1.75
CA ALA A 22 4.77 -16.40 0.84
C ALA A 22 5.26 -17.79 0.42
N GLU A 23 5.42 -18.72 1.37
CA GLU A 23 5.80 -20.12 1.11
C GLU A 23 4.82 -20.83 0.16
N LYS A 24 3.51 -20.62 0.32
CA LYS A 24 2.49 -21.17 -0.61
C LYS A 24 2.64 -20.64 -2.04
N LEU A 25 3.27 -19.49 -2.20
CA LEU A 25 3.57 -18.87 -3.49
C LEU A 25 5.01 -19.15 -3.95
N ASN A 26 5.70 -20.09 -3.30
CA ASN A 26 7.09 -20.46 -3.54
C ASN A 26 8.06 -19.28 -3.39
N SER A 27 7.77 -18.37 -2.45
CA SER A 27 8.65 -17.25 -2.14
C SER A 27 9.31 -17.44 -0.77
N ASN A 28 10.63 -17.30 -0.74
CA ASN A 28 11.45 -17.31 0.47
C ASN A 28 11.91 -15.90 0.87
N LEU A 29 11.52 -14.87 0.11
CA LEU A 29 11.95 -13.50 0.34
C LEU A 29 10.86 -12.73 1.07
N THR A 30 11.08 -12.55 2.37
CA THR A 30 10.21 -11.76 3.23
C THR A 30 11.04 -10.76 4.03
N PHE A 31 10.58 -9.51 4.13
CA PHE A 31 11.30 -8.42 4.78
C PHE A 31 10.40 -7.72 5.80
N SER A 32 10.95 -7.38 6.95
CA SER A 32 10.30 -6.43 7.85
C SER A 32 10.49 -5.02 7.29
N CYS A 33 9.42 -4.25 7.21
CA CYS A 33 9.49 -2.87 6.75
C CYS A 33 8.34 -2.04 7.36
N ASP A 34 8.72 -1.04 8.13
CA ASP A 34 7.83 -0.01 8.63
C ASP A 34 7.88 1.19 7.69
N VAL A 35 6.80 1.43 6.95
CA VAL A 35 6.74 2.54 5.98
C VAL A 35 6.67 3.92 6.64
N GLU A 36 6.48 4.00 7.96
CA GLU A 36 6.64 5.24 8.72
C GLU A 36 8.11 5.64 8.87
N LYS A 37 9.03 4.70 8.61
CA LYS A 37 10.47 4.89 8.75
C LYS A 37 11.15 4.87 7.39
N LYS A 38 11.50 6.03 6.93
CA LYS A 38 12.16 6.22 5.63
C LYS A 38 13.38 5.31 5.42
N ASP A 39 14.20 5.13 6.46
CA ASP A 39 15.42 4.32 6.35
C ASP A 39 15.12 2.84 6.17
N GLU A 40 13.99 2.34 6.73
CA GLU A 40 13.55 0.95 6.49
C GLU A 40 13.08 0.76 5.04
N VAL A 41 12.43 1.75 4.44
CA VAL A 41 12.05 1.71 3.02
C VAL A 41 13.29 1.71 2.12
N ILE A 42 14.28 2.55 2.40
CA ILE A 42 15.55 2.58 1.65
C ILE A 42 16.24 1.22 1.75
N LYS A 43 16.41 0.72 2.98
CA LYS A 43 17.05 -0.57 3.24
C LYS A 43 16.36 -1.73 2.52
N LEU A 44 15.02 -1.75 2.51
CA LEU A 44 14.25 -2.76 1.78
C LEU A 44 14.68 -2.87 0.31
N PHE A 45 14.77 -1.73 -0.39
CA PHE A 45 15.15 -1.73 -1.81
C PHE A 45 16.64 -2.02 -2.04
N GLU A 46 17.52 -1.69 -1.10
CA GLU A 46 18.90 -2.11 -1.11
C GLU A 46 19.03 -3.64 -0.96
N ASP A 47 18.31 -4.22 -0.03
CA ASP A 47 18.27 -5.67 0.21
C ASP A 47 17.69 -6.41 -1.04
N ILE A 48 16.61 -5.91 -1.63
CA ILE A 48 16.03 -6.46 -2.88
C ILE A 48 17.05 -6.35 -4.02
N LYS A 49 17.69 -5.20 -4.18
CA LYS A 49 18.73 -5.00 -5.20
C LYS A 49 19.86 -6.02 -5.06
N SER A 50 20.29 -6.29 -3.81
CA SER A 50 21.36 -7.27 -3.56
C SER A 50 20.97 -8.69 -3.95
N LYS A 51 19.68 -9.03 -3.95
CA LYS A 51 19.15 -10.37 -4.28
C LYS A 51 18.86 -10.53 -5.76
N TRP A 52 18.22 -9.54 -6.37
CA TRP A 52 17.69 -9.63 -7.74
C TRP A 52 18.37 -8.68 -8.74
N GLY A 53 19.07 -7.65 -8.25
CA GLY A 53 19.61 -6.57 -9.08
C GLY A 53 18.53 -5.60 -9.55
N GLN A 54 17.48 -6.11 -10.18
CA GLN A 54 16.37 -5.33 -10.73
C GLN A 54 15.02 -5.96 -10.42
N ILE A 55 13.94 -5.16 -10.57
CA ILE A 55 12.56 -5.59 -10.36
C ILE A 55 11.68 -5.17 -11.53
N ASP A 56 10.58 -5.88 -11.77
CA ASP A 56 9.64 -5.62 -12.85
C ASP A 56 8.36 -4.94 -12.37
N PHE A 57 7.95 -5.20 -11.13
CA PHE A 57 6.75 -4.58 -10.58
C PHE A 57 6.79 -4.44 -9.05
N VAL A 58 5.98 -3.51 -8.56
CA VAL A 58 5.67 -3.36 -7.13
C VAL A 58 4.16 -3.23 -6.95
N VAL A 59 3.63 -3.95 -5.98
CA VAL A 59 2.26 -3.79 -5.49
C VAL A 59 2.30 -3.17 -4.11
N HIS A 60 1.82 -1.93 -4.00
CA HIS A 60 1.66 -1.22 -2.74
C HIS A 60 0.25 -1.44 -2.22
N ALA A 61 0.11 -2.37 -1.28
CA ALA A 61 -1.17 -2.75 -0.67
C ALA A 61 -1.15 -2.42 0.84
N ILE A 62 -0.89 -1.16 1.16
CA ILE A 62 -0.70 -0.66 2.52
C ILE A 62 -1.75 0.40 2.82
N ALA A 63 -2.37 0.32 3.98
CA ALA A 63 -3.24 1.35 4.52
C ALA A 63 -3.30 1.25 6.04
N PHE A 64 -3.45 2.39 6.70
CA PHE A 64 -3.65 2.48 8.13
C PHE A 64 -4.48 3.72 8.47
N SER A 65 -5.38 3.56 9.41
CA SER A 65 -5.99 4.64 10.18
C SER A 65 -6.41 4.11 11.54
N ASP A 66 -6.56 5.00 12.51
CA ASP A 66 -7.15 4.63 13.79
C ASP A 66 -8.63 4.23 13.58
N LYS A 67 -8.95 2.98 13.94
CA LYS A 67 -10.28 2.42 13.74
C LYS A 67 -11.37 3.22 14.45
N SER A 68 -11.06 3.79 15.61
CA SER A 68 -12.01 4.59 16.40
C SER A 68 -12.46 5.87 15.69
N GLU A 69 -11.67 6.38 14.74
CA GLU A 69 -11.97 7.60 14.00
C GLU A 69 -12.50 7.36 12.58
N LEU A 70 -12.65 6.09 12.17
CA LEU A 70 -13.25 5.77 10.86
C LEU A 70 -14.76 5.92 10.87
N SER A 71 -15.41 5.78 12.02
CA SER A 71 -16.86 5.99 12.22
C SER A 71 -17.15 7.35 12.84
N GLY A 72 -18.42 7.78 12.78
CA GLY A 72 -18.85 9.07 13.28
C GLY A 72 -18.55 10.22 12.30
N GLU A 73 -18.44 11.43 12.83
CA GLU A 73 -18.25 12.64 12.02
C GLU A 73 -16.78 12.81 11.65
N TYR A 74 -16.50 12.99 10.37
CA TYR A 74 -15.16 13.30 9.87
C TYR A 74 -14.53 14.55 10.52
N LEU A 75 -15.37 15.53 10.92
CA LEU A 75 -14.93 16.75 11.59
C LEU A 75 -14.13 16.48 12.88
N ASN A 76 -14.35 15.33 13.51
CA ASN A 76 -13.68 14.91 14.74
C ASN A 76 -12.35 14.18 14.51
N THR A 77 -11.89 14.09 13.28
CA THR A 77 -10.58 13.48 12.97
C THR A 77 -9.46 14.23 13.68
N SER A 78 -8.68 13.53 14.48
CA SER A 78 -7.53 14.12 15.17
C SER A 78 -6.40 14.46 14.20
N ARG A 79 -5.60 15.45 14.55
CA ARG A 79 -4.43 15.85 13.77
C ARG A 79 -3.42 14.69 13.67
N GLU A 80 -3.23 13.99 14.75
CA GLU A 80 -2.29 12.87 14.87
C GLU A 80 -2.68 11.74 13.92
N ASN A 81 -3.94 11.29 13.97
CA ASN A 81 -4.43 10.24 13.08
C ASN A 81 -4.45 10.70 11.63
N PHE A 82 -4.82 11.95 11.34
CA PHE A 82 -4.77 12.50 9.98
C PHE A 82 -3.37 12.42 9.40
N LEU A 83 -2.36 12.92 10.12
CA LEU A 83 -0.97 12.92 9.64
C LEU A 83 -0.45 11.50 9.46
N ARG A 84 -0.71 10.61 10.40
CA ARG A 84 -0.26 9.23 10.35
C ARG A 84 -0.94 8.44 9.23
N SER A 85 -2.25 8.60 9.08
CA SER A 85 -3.02 7.97 8.00
C SER A 85 -2.53 8.43 6.63
N MET A 86 -2.27 9.73 6.45
CA MET A 86 -1.73 10.29 5.21
C MET A 86 -0.32 9.78 4.91
N LEU A 87 0.55 9.69 5.92
CA LEU A 87 1.89 9.16 5.76
C LEU A 87 1.86 7.70 5.30
N ILE A 88 1.12 6.84 6.02
CA ILE A 88 1.11 5.40 5.75
C ILE A 88 0.28 5.06 4.49
N SER A 89 -0.91 5.67 4.34
CA SER A 89 -1.87 5.24 3.31
C SER A 89 -1.73 5.99 1.98
N CYS A 90 -0.93 7.07 1.94
CA CYS A 90 -0.74 7.88 0.74
C CYS A 90 0.75 8.10 0.45
N PHE A 91 1.47 8.81 1.31
CA PHE A 91 2.83 9.27 1.03
C PHE A 91 3.84 8.12 0.94
N SER A 92 3.64 7.05 1.69
CA SER A 92 4.49 5.85 1.61
C SER A 92 4.59 5.29 0.19
N PHE A 93 3.52 5.40 -0.63
CA PHE A 93 3.58 5.01 -2.03
C PHE A 93 4.56 5.86 -2.84
N THR A 94 4.66 7.15 -2.55
CA THR A 94 5.63 8.05 -3.18
C THR A 94 7.06 7.68 -2.82
N GLU A 95 7.33 7.36 -1.55
CA GLU A 95 8.66 6.90 -1.10
C GLU A 95 9.03 5.54 -1.70
N VAL A 96 8.10 4.59 -1.69
CA VAL A 96 8.25 3.28 -2.34
C VAL A 96 8.53 3.43 -3.84
N ALA A 97 7.78 4.27 -4.54
CA ALA A 97 7.98 4.53 -5.96
C ALA A 97 9.36 5.14 -6.25
N LYS A 98 9.81 6.07 -5.41
CA LYS A 98 11.14 6.67 -5.51
C LYS A 98 12.24 5.62 -5.41
N GLU A 99 12.20 4.78 -4.39
CA GLU A 99 13.25 3.78 -4.17
C GLU A 99 13.17 2.64 -5.21
N ALA A 100 11.97 2.16 -5.52
CA ALA A 100 11.74 1.17 -6.55
C ALA A 100 12.25 1.61 -7.93
N SER A 101 12.04 2.88 -8.28
CA SER A 101 12.45 3.41 -9.60
C SER A 101 13.97 3.37 -9.85
N LYS A 102 14.78 3.23 -8.80
CA LYS A 102 16.24 3.13 -8.92
C LYS A 102 16.71 1.77 -9.41
N ILE A 103 15.88 0.74 -9.23
CA ILE A 103 16.19 -0.66 -9.56
C ILE A 103 15.15 -1.30 -10.48
N MET A 104 14.15 -0.54 -10.93
CA MET A 104 13.08 -1.06 -11.78
C MET A 104 13.52 -1.16 -13.23
N ASN A 105 13.19 -2.26 -13.86
CA ASN A 105 13.40 -2.48 -15.28
C ASN A 105 12.59 -1.48 -16.13
N LYS A 106 13.08 -1.22 -17.35
CA LYS A 106 12.29 -0.51 -18.37
C LYS A 106 11.00 -1.29 -18.62
N ASN A 107 9.88 -0.57 -18.72
CA ASN A 107 8.51 -1.12 -18.80
C ASN A 107 7.98 -1.71 -17.48
N GLY A 108 8.64 -1.47 -16.38
CA GLY A 108 8.18 -1.85 -15.06
C GLY A 108 6.84 -1.22 -14.67
N SER A 109 6.24 -1.72 -13.61
CA SER A 109 4.90 -1.30 -13.18
C SER A 109 4.82 -1.11 -11.67
N LEU A 110 4.31 0.04 -11.27
CA LEU A 110 3.90 0.33 -9.88
C LEU A 110 2.38 0.32 -9.81
N VAL A 111 1.82 -0.41 -8.85
CA VAL A 111 0.37 -0.48 -8.63
C VAL A 111 0.08 -0.24 -7.15
N THR A 112 -0.90 0.61 -6.88
CA THR A 112 -1.44 0.77 -5.52
C THR A 112 -2.92 0.46 -5.47
N LEU A 113 -3.46 0.24 -4.27
CA LEU A 113 -4.87 -0.05 -4.05
C LEU A 113 -5.59 1.19 -3.53
N SER A 114 -6.61 1.61 -4.27
CA SER A 114 -7.55 2.67 -3.89
C SER A 114 -8.93 2.10 -3.61
N TYR A 115 -9.84 2.93 -3.14
CA TYR A 115 -11.24 2.60 -2.94
C TYR A 115 -12.10 3.85 -3.02
N GLU A 116 -12.98 3.89 -4.01
CA GLU A 116 -14.10 4.86 -4.21
C GLU A 116 -13.78 6.32 -3.80
N ALA A 117 -12.60 6.82 -4.23
CA ALA A 117 -12.10 8.14 -3.81
C ALA A 117 -12.93 9.33 -4.33
N SER A 118 -13.92 9.09 -5.20
CA SER A 118 -14.79 10.13 -5.76
C SER A 118 -16.00 10.47 -4.90
N LYS A 119 -16.26 9.69 -3.84
CA LYS A 119 -17.45 9.82 -2.99
C LYS A 119 -17.08 9.78 -1.52
N ALA A 120 -17.92 10.38 -0.68
CA ALA A 120 -17.86 10.18 0.76
C ALA A 120 -18.52 8.83 1.10
N ILE A 121 -17.74 7.91 1.61
CA ILE A 121 -18.19 6.57 2.00
C ILE A 121 -18.40 6.54 3.52
N PRO A 122 -19.56 6.07 4.01
CA PRO A 122 -19.80 5.92 5.45
C PRO A 122 -18.71 5.04 6.11
N ASN A 123 -18.33 5.38 7.34
CA ASN A 123 -17.31 4.67 8.12
C ASN A 123 -15.93 4.57 7.43
N TYR A 124 -15.60 5.53 6.57
CA TYR A 124 -14.33 5.58 5.88
C TYR A 124 -13.53 6.87 6.14
N ASN A 125 -14.20 7.96 6.52
CA ASN A 125 -13.67 9.24 7.00
C ASN A 125 -12.30 9.63 6.41
N VAL A 126 -11.27 9.77 7.25
CA VAL A 126 -9.92 10.17 6.82
C VAL A 126 -9.32 9.24 5.78
N MET A 127 -9.70 7.97 5.76
CA MET A 127 -9.21 7.02 4.77
C MET A 127 -9.69 7.38 3.36
N GLY A 128 -10.93 7.88 3.21
CA GLY A 128 -11.42 8.41 1.93
C GLY A 128 -10.56 9.56 1.41
N VAL A 129 -10.18 10.48 2.30
CA VAL A 129 -9.26 11.59 1.98
C VAL A 129 -7.89 11.07 1.58
N CYS A 130 -7.35 10.08 2.30
CA CYS A 130 -6.07 9.44 1.95
C CYS A 130 -6.11 8.79 0.57
N LYS A 131 -7.22 8.11 0.22
CA LYS A 131 -7.36 7.46 -1.08
C LYS A 131 -7.51 8.47 -2.22
N ALA A 132 -8.20 9.58 -2.02
CA ALA A 132 -8.26 10.67 -2.99
C ALA A 132 -6.87 11.28 -3.24
N ALA A 133 -6.11 11.53 -2.18
CA ALA A 133 -4.73 12.02 -2.27
C ALA A 133 -3.81 10.99 -2.95
N LEU A 134 -3.98 9.70 -2.67
CA LEU A 134 -3.24 8.61 -3.29
C LEU A 134 -3.49 8.55 -4.81
N GLU A 135 -4.74 8.66 -5.26
CA GLU A 135 -5.07 8.69 -6.69
C GLU A 135 -4.50 9.92 -7.40
N ALA A 136 -4.47 11.07 -6.72
CA ALA A 136 -3.77 12.24 -7.23
C ALA A 136 -2.26 11.99 -7.36
N SER A 137 -1.63 11.39 -6.33
CA SER A 137 -0.20 11.03 -6.32
C SER A 137 0.17 10.10 -7.47
N VAL A 138 -0.69 9.12 -7.79
CA VAL A 138 -0.49 8.22 -8.94
C VAL A 138 -0.29 9.00 -10.24
N LYS A 139 -1.07 10.05 -10.48
CA LYS A 139 -0.97 10.87 -11.70
C LYS A 139 0.37 11.60 -11.79
N TYR A 140 0.85 12.17 -10.68
CA TYR A 140 2.15 12.85 -10.62
C TYR A 140 3.32 11.86 -10.78
N LEU A 141 3.26 10.73 -10.10
CA LEU A 141 4.26 9.67 -10.24
C LEU A 141 4.30 9.08 -11.65
N ALA A 142 3.13 8.88 -12.29
CA ALA A 142 3.06 8.41 -13.66
C ALA A 142 3.71 9.41 -14.65
N ARG A 143 3.49 10.70 -14.44
CA ARG A 143 4.14 11.75 -15.24
C ARG A 143 5.67 11.73 -15.06
N ASP A 144 6.14 11.65 -13.81
CA ASP A 144 7.56 11.75 -13.50
C ASP A 144 8.33 10.49 -13.93
N LEU A 145 7.72 9.31 -13.82
CA LEU A 145 8.35 8.03 -14.12
C LEU A 145 8.11 7.54 -15.55
N GLY A 146 7.16 8.14 -16.27
CA GLY A 146 6.83 7.79 -17.66
C GLY A 146 8.01 7.93 -18.61
N SER A 147 8.86 8.95 -18.44
CA SER A 147 10.09 9.12 -19.23
C SER A 147 11.10 7.98 -19.03
N LYS A 148 11.04 7.29 -17.90
CA LYS A 148 11.85 6.10 -17.60
C LYS A 148 11.21 4.82 -18.11
N GLY A 149 10.04 4.88 -18.74
CA GLY A 149 9.27 3.73 -19.19
C GLY A 149 8.58 2.96 -18.05
N ILE A 150 8.38 3.57 -16.88
CA ILE A 150 7.73 2.95 -15.73
C ILE A 150 6.27 3.41 -15.69
N ARG A 151 5.33 2.46 -15.61
CA ARG A 151 3.89 2.73 -15.49
C ARG A 151 3.48 2.78 -14.02
N VAL A 152 2.61 3.73 -13.68
CA VAL A 152 2.09 3.86 -12.31
C VAL A 152 0.56 3.90 -12.39
N ASN A 153 -0.10 3.00 -11.65
CA ASN A 153 -1.55 2.85 -11.67
C ASN A 153 -2.11 2.63 -10.25
N ALA A 154 -3.39 2.92 -10.10
CA ALA A 154 -4.18 2.50 -8.95
C ALA A 154 -5.30 1.56 -9.40
N ILE A 155 -5.65 0.60 -8.56
CA ILE A 155 -6.83 -0.23 -8.70
C ILE A 155 -7.82 0.22 -7.64
N SER A 156 -8.98 0.75 -8.07
CA SER A 156 -10.11 0.98 -7.17
C SER A 156 -10.82 -0.36 -6.98
N ALA A 157 -10.44 -1.08 -5.94
CA ALA A 157 -11.00 -2.37 -5.61
C ALA A 157 -12.31 -2.21 -4.81
N GLY A 158 -13.30 -3.03 -5.10
CA GLY A 158 -14.46 -3.19 -4.21
C GLY A 158 -14.08 -3.86 -2.88
N PRO A 159 -15.02 -4.03 -1.96
CA PRO A 159 -14.77 -4.73 -0.71
C PRO A 159 -14.27 -6.16 -0.98
N ILE A 160 -13.08 -6.47 -0.48
CA ILE A 160 -12.52 -7.82 -0.59
C ILE A 160 -12.49 -8.41 0.82
N LYS A 161 -12.98 -9.65 0.98
CA LYS A 161 -12.94 -10.36 2.26
C LYS A 161 -11.50 -10.60 2.70
N THR A 162 -10.96 -9.65 3.45
CA THR A 162 -9.63 -9.70 4.06
C THR A 162 -9.75 -9.60 5.57
N CYS A 163 -8.65 -9.78 6.28
CA CYS A 163 -8.63 -9.61 7.75
C CYS A 163 -9.07 -8.20 8.22
N LEU A 164 -9.03 -7.20 7.36
CA LEU A 164 -9.52 -5.85 7.66
C LEU A 164 -11.06 -5.79 7.63
N LEU A 165 -11.72 -6.53 6.75
CA LEU A 165 -13.18 -6.60 6.68
C LEU A 165 -13.78 -7.33 7.89
N TYR A 166 -13.11 -8.38 8.39
CA TYR A 166 -13.58 -9.11 9.58
C TYR A 166 -13.47 -8.33 10.89
N THR A 167 -12.83 -7.18 10.88
CA THR A 167 -12.68 -6.32 12.06
C THR A 167 -13.57 -5.07 12.02
N SER A 168 -14.33 -4.88 10.94
CA SER A 168 -15.31 -3.79 10.80
C SER A 168 -16.70 -4.38 10.56
N ASP A 169 -17.73 -3.82 11.20
CA ASP A 169 -19.16 -4.19 11.00
C ASP A 169 -19.65 -3.95 9.56
N ALA A 170 -18.81 -3.43 8.67
CA ALA A 170 -19.08 -3.28 7.25
C ALA A 170 -19.20 -4.63 6.49
N ALA A 171 -18.94 -5.77 7.15
CA ALA A 171 -19.13 -7.08 6.56
C ALA A 171 -20.63 -7.47 6.42
N ASP A 172 -21.50 -6.89 7.25
CA ASP A 172 -22.94 -7.24 7.25
C ASP A 172 -23.73 -6.53 6.15
N GLU A 173 -23.19 -5.45 5.55
CA GLU A 173 -23.85 -4.73 4.45
C GLU A 173 -23.48 -5.26 3.04
N ALA A 174 -22.54 -6.18 2.94
CA ALA A 174 -22.06 -6.69 1.64
C ALA A 174 -22.84 -7.94 1.15
N ASP A 175 -23.76 -8.47 1.93
CA ASP A 175 -24.60 -9.63 1.61
C ASP A 175 -26.06 -9.26 1.23
N GLY A 176 -26.34 -7.99 0.89
CA GLY A 176 -27.64 -7.49 0.42
C GLY A 176 -27.69 -7.29 -1.09
#